data_a23a537f0661018d6040968cb242e5c3
#
_entry.id   a23a537f0661018d6040968cb242e5c3
#
_cell.length_a   1.000
_cell.length_b   1.000
_cell.length_c   1.000
_cell.angle_alpha   90.00
_cell.angle_beta   90.00
_cell.angle_gamma   90.00
#
_symmetry.space_group_name_H-M   'P 1'
#
loop_
_entity.id
_entity.type
_entity.pdbx_description
1 polymer ?
#
loop_
_entity_poly.entity_id
_entity_poly.type
_entity_poly.pdbx_seq_one_letter_code
_entity_poly.pdbx_strand_id
1 'polypeptide(L)'
;MIDYSAAGFTLLQGAHLYAPEDRGICDVLVANGKIIAVASNIPSDIVPDCTVVDLSGQILCPGFIDQHVHLIGGGGEAGPTTRTPEVALSRLTEAGVTSVVGLLGTDSISRHPESLLAKTRALNEEGISAWMLTGAYHVPSRTITGSVEKDVAIID
;
A
#
# COMPACT_ATOMS: atom_id res chain seq x y z
N MET A 1 -5.41 -17.39 -8.21
CA MET A 1 -5.92 -16.02 -8.03
C MET A 1 -7.24 -16.17 -7.31
N ILE A 2 -7.33 -15.72 -6.06
CA ILE A 2 -8.58 -15.80 -5.29
C ILE A 2 -9.44 -14.65 -5.80
N ASP A 3 -10.64 -14.97 -6.28
CA ASP A 3 -11.60 -13.96 -6.72
C ASP A 3 -12.27 -13.33 -5.49
N TYR A 4 -11.84 -12.13 -5.13
CA TYR A 4 -12.44 -11.34 -4.06
C TYR A 4 -13.67 -10.52 -4.51
N SER A 5 -14.15 -10.72 -5.74
CA SER A 5 -15.30 -9.98 -6.30
C SER A 5 -16.66 -10.44 -5.79
N ALA A 6 -16.75 -11.63 -5.20
CA ALA A 6 -17.96 -12.03 -4.47
C ALA A 6 -17.94 -11.37 -3.10
N ALA A 7 -18.97 -10.60 -2.77
CA ALA A 7 -19.21 -10.00 -1.46
C ALA A 7 -19.22 -11.11 -0.39
N GLY A 8 -18.02 -11.53 0.02
CA GLY A 8 -17.79 -12.63 0.93
C GLY A 8 -17.31 -12.15 2.27
N PHE A 9 -17.70 -12.87 3.31
CA PHE A 9 -17.09 -12.73 4.62
C PHE A 9 -15.84 -13.60 4.68
N THR A 10 -14.78 -13.07 5.29
CA THR A 10 -13.56 -13.82 5.58
C THR A 10 -13.27 -13.74 7.08
N LEU A 11 -13.18 -14.89 7.73
CA LEU A 11 -12.77 -14.99 9.13
C LEU A 11 -11.31 -15.43 9.17
N LEU A 12 -10.44 -14.55 9.67
CA LEU A 12 -9.06 -14.84 10.01
C LEU A 12 -9.03 -15.33 11.45
N GLN A 13 -8.74 -16.62 11.67
CA GLN A 13 -8.96 -17.27 12.96
C GLN A 13 -7.65 -17.66 13.64
N GLY A 14 -7.56 -17.41 14.94
CA GLY A 14 -6.50 -17.93 15.80
C GLY A 14 -5.14 -17.24 15.68
N ALA A 15 -5.07 -16.05 15.09
CA ALA A 15 -3.82 -15.31 14.94
C ALA A 15 -3.39 -14.62 16.24
N HIS A 16 -2.08 -14.49 16.47
CA HIS A 16 -1.55 -13.56 17.46
C HIS A 16 -1.58 -12.14 16.86
N LEU A 17 -2.49 -11.31 17.32
CA LEU A 17 -2.78 -9.99 16.75
C LEU A 17 -1.97 -8.88 17.42
N TYR A 18 -1.31 -8.05 16.60
CA TYR A 18 -0.72 -6.75 16.97
C TYR A 18 -1.44 -5.63 16.24
N ALA A 19 -1.96 -4.58 16.95
CA ALA A 19 -2.73 -3.50 16.33
C ALA A 19 -2.74 -2.17 17.15
N PRO A 20 -1.63 -1.45 17.30
CA PRO A 20 -0.23 -1.85 17.28
C PRO A 20 0.20 -2.65 18.52
N GLU A 21 -0.53 -2.56 19.64
CA GLU A 21 -0.24 -3.27 20.88
C GLU A 21 -0.53 -4.76 20.71
N ASP A 22 0.10 -5.56 21.54
CA ASP A 22 -0.18 -6.99 21.65
C ASP A 22 -1.62 -7.20 22.16
N ARG A 23 -2.45 -7.83 21.31
CA ARG A 23 -3.86 -8.15 21.60
C ARG A 23 -4.06 -9.61 21.96
N GLY A 24 -2.99 -10.41 21.98
CA GLY A 24 -3.03 -11.85 22.16
C GLY A 24 -3.68 -12.58 20.99
N ILE A 25 -4.17 -13.79 21.25
CA ILE A 25 -4.84 -14.60 20.22
C ILE A 25 -6.23 -14.01 19.95
N CYS A 26 -6.47 -13.64 18.70
CA CYS A 26 -7.71 -13.03 18.25
C CYS A 26 -8.15 -13.57 16.89
N ASP A 27 -9.45 -13.48 16.67
CA ASP A 27 -10.10 -13.66 15.38
C ASP A 27 -10.45 -12.30 14.77
N VAL A 28 -10.35 -12.18 13.46
CA VAL A 28 -10.68 -10.96 12.71
C VAL A 28 -11.67 -11.32 11.60
N LEU A 29 -12.85 -10.71 11.66
CA LEU A 29 -13.87 -10.85 10.61
C LEU A 29 -13.78 -9.67 9.64
N VAL A 30 -13.65 -10.00 8.36
CA VAL A 30 -13.54 -9.02 7.26
C VAL A 30 -14.72 -9.21 6.31
N ALA A 31 -15.30 -8.11 5.86
CA ALA A 31 -16.29 -8.09 4.78
C ALA A 31 -16.14 -6.85 3.92
N ASN A 32 -16.27 -6.99 2.61
CA ASN A 32 -16.20 -5.87 1.65
C ASN A 32 -14.94 -5.00 1.85
N GLY A 33 -13.79 -5.63 2.08
CA GLY A 33 -12.52 -4.93 2.29
C GLY A 33 -12.42 -4.16 3.61
N LYS A 34 -13.31 -4.42 4.58
CA LYS A 34 -13.31 -3.76 5.90
C LYS A 34 -13.25 -4.77 7.02
N ILE A 35 -12.52 -4.46 8.08
CA ILE A 35 -12.57 -5.18 9.34
C ILE A 35 -13.89 -4.79 10.03
N ILE A 36 -14.74 -5.78 10.32
CA ILE A 36 -16.05 -5.57 10.96
C ILE A 36 -16.11 -6.08 12.39
N ALA A 37 -15.22 -7.00 12.78
CA ALA A 37 -15.10 -7.45 14.15
C ALA A 37 -13.68 -7.93 14.45
N VAL A 38 -13.26 -7.74 15.70
CA VAL A 38 -12.06 -8.33 16.30
C VAL A 38 -12.46 -8.84 17.69
N ALA A 39 -12.26 -10.12 17.95
CA ALA A 39 -12.60 -10.74 19.23
C ALA A 39 -11.67 -11.92 19.51
N SER A 40 -11.65 -12.37 20.78
CA SER A 40 -10.87 -13.55 21.16
C SER A 40 -11.41 -14.86 20.57
N ASN A 41 -12.68 -14.87 20.17
CA ASN A 41 -13.30 -15.97 19.47
C ASN A 41 -14.52 -15.48 18.68
N ILE A 42 -14.55 -15.79 17.38
CA ILE A 42 -15.70 -15.54 16.49
C ILE A 42 -16.13 -16.90 15.94
N PRO A 43 -17.38 -17.33 16.19
CA PRO A 43 -17.87 -18.60 15.66
C PRO A 43 -17.77 -18.63 14.13
N SER A 44 -17.24 -19.73 13.58
CA SER A 44 -17.05 -19.88 12.12
C SER A 44 -18.37 -19.95 11.34
N ASP A 45 -19.47 -20.22 12.02
CA ASP A 45 -20.82 -20.25 11.47
C ASP A 45 -21.61 -18.93 11.68
N ILE A 46 -20.94 -17.88 12.15
CA ILE A 46 -21.58 -16.57 12.43
C ILE A 46 -22.24 -15.95 11.20
N VAL A 47 -21.69 -16.25 10.02
CA VAL A 47 -22.22 -15.79 8.73
C VAL A 47 -22.24 -16.96 7.75
N PRO A 48 -23.35 -17.18 7.02
CA PRO A 48 -23.39 -18.15 5.93
C PRO A 48 -22.28 -17.88 4.90
N ASP A 49 -21.70 -18.92 4.36
CA ASP A 49 -20.67 -18.87 3.30
C ASP A 49 -19.41 -18.06 3.68
N CYS A 50 -19.10 -17.98 4.97
CA CYS A 50 -17.87 -17.34 5.45
C CYS A 50 -16.63 -18.18 5.07
N THR A 51 -15.67 -17.58 4.41
CA THR A 51 -14.36 -18.20 4.19
C THR A 51 -13.56 -18.13 5.47
N VAL A 52 -13.18 -19.29 6.03
CA VAL A 52 -12.35 -19.36 7.24
C VAL A 52 -10.90 -19.61 6.84
N VAL A 53 -10.00 -18.77 7.34
CA VAL A 53 -8.55 -18.88 7.19
C VAL A 53 -7.94 -19.14 8.56
N ASP A 54 -7.42 -20.33 8.79
CA ASP A 54 -6.71 -20.69 10.02
C ASP A 54 -5.32 -20.05 10.02
N LEU A 55 -5.09 -19.15 10.97
CA LEU A 55 -3.82 -18.46 11.22
C LEU A 55 -3.19 -18.86 12.56
N SER A 56 -3.56 -20.04 13.10
CA SER A 56 -3.01 -20.54 14.35
C SER A 56 -1.49 -20.59 14.33
N GLY A 57 -0.87 -19.97 15.32
CA GLY A 57 0.60 -19.86 15.44
C GLY A 57 1.23 -18.81 14.52
N GLN A 58 0.44 -18.02 13.80
CA GLN A 58 0.92 -16.91 12.97
C GLN A 58 0.68 -15.56 13.64
N ILE A 59 1.44 -14.56 13.20
CA ILE A 59 1.27 -13.17 13.61
C ILE A 59 0.41 -12.48 12.56
N LEU A 60 -0.60 -11.75 13.04
CA LEU A 60 -1.42 -10.84 12.23
C LEU A 60 -1.16 -9.40 12.68
N CYS A 61 -0.90 -8.52 11.75
CA CYS A 61 -0.77 -7.08 12.02
C CYS A 61 -1.34 -6.28 10.84
N PRO A 62 -1.64 -4.97 11.02
CA PRO A 62 -1.91 -4.07 9.91
C PRO A 62 -0.77 -4.08 8.90
N GLY A 63 -1.10 -3.93 7.62
CA GLY A 63 -0.09 -3.81 6.58
C GLY A 63 0.82 -2.59 6.81
N PHE A 64 2.06 -2.70 6.38
CA PHE A 64 3.05 -1.64 6.57
C PHE A 64 2.77 -0.44 5.68
N ILE A 65 3.09 0.74 6.19
CA ILE A 65 3.02 2.01 5.48
C ILE A 65 4.45 2.47 5.19
N ASP A 66 4.82 2.52 3.91
CA ASP A 66 6.11 3.08 3.49
C ASP A 66 5.92 4.49 2.96
N GLN A 67 6.44 5.47 3.72
CA GLN A 67 6.24 6.89 3.44
C GLN A 67 7.30 7.49 2.49
N HIS A 68 8.22 6.68 1.98
CA HIS A 68 9.32 7.17 1.14
C HIS A 68 9.73 6.14 0.10
N VAL A 69 9.01 6.07 -1.01
CA VAL A 69 9.26 5.08 -2.06
C VAL A 69 9.47 5.75 -3.42
N HIS A 70 10.59 5.44 -4.07
CA HIS A 70 10.83 5.83 -5.47
C HIS A 70 10.05 4.90 -6.42
N LEU A 71 8.72 5.06 -6.48
CA LEU A 71 7.80 4.16 -7.21
C LEU A 71 8.16 3.97 -8.68
N ILE A 72 8.65 5.02 -9.32
CA ILE A 72 9.12 4.98 -10.72
C ILE A 72 10.64 4.79 -10.84
N GLY A 73 11.24 4.22 -9.79
CA GLY A 73 12.68 4.05 -9.69
C GLY A 73 13.41 5.29 -9.20
N GLY A 74 14.65 5.11 -8.83
CA GLY A 74 15.53 6.15 -8.28
C GLY A 74 16.96 5.99 -8.75
N GLY A 75 17.90 6.62 -8.05
CA GLY A 75 19.34 6.57 -8.36
C GLY A 75 19.71 7.32 -9.63
N GLY A 76 20.93 7.12 -10.05
CA GLY A 76 21.54 7.77 -11.22
C GLY A 76 22.58 8.83 -10.86
N GLU A 77 22.76 9.14 -9.57
CA GLU A 77 23.69 10.15 -9.08
C GLU A 77 25.17 9.81 -9.42
N ALA A 78 25.49 8.52 -9.38
CA ALA A 78 26.83 8.03 -9.74
C ALA A 78 26.92 7.57 -11.21
N GLY A 79 25.97 7.98 -12.04
CA GLY A 79 25.92 7.68 -13.47
C GLY A 79 24.78 6.74 -13.87
N PRO A 80 24.53 6.57 -15.18
CA PRO A 80 23.35 5.87 -15.70
C PRO A 80 23.20 4.42 -15.21
N THR A 81 24.29 3.75 -14.91
CA THR A 81 24.28 2.35 -14.45
C THR A 81 23.80 2.19 -13.01
N THR A 82 23.68 3.27 -12.24
CA THR A 82 23.19 3.26 -10.85
C THR A 82 21.69 3.53 -10.76
N ARG A 83 21.00 3.64 -11.90
CA ARG A 83 19.53 3.80 -11.93
C ARG A 83 18.84 2.50 -11.54
N THR A 84 17.80 2.63 -10.72
CA THR A 84 16.94 1.50 -10.33
C THR A 84 15.64 1.51 -11.15
N PRO A 85 15.06 0.33 -11.44
CA PRO A 85 13.78 0.23 -12.16
C PRO A 85 12.62 0.67 -11.27
N GLU A 86 11.43 0.75 -11.87
CA GLU A 86 10.17 0.91 -11.14
C GLU A 86 9.93 -0.23 -10.15
N VAL A 87 9.25 0.10 -9.05
CA VAL A 87 8.83 -0.89 -8.06
C VAL A 87 7.66 -1.71 -8.63
N ALA A 88 7.81 -3.03 -8.63
CA ALA A 88 6.73 -3.93 -8.95
C ALA A 88 5.80 -4.11 -7.74
N LEU A 89 4.47 -4.26 -7.99
CA LEU A 89 3.49 -4.54 -6.94
C LEU A 89 3.88 -5.73 -6.07
N SER A 90 4.39 -6.81 -6.68
CA SER A 90 4.83 -8.01 -5.96
C SER A 90 5.89 -7.73 -4.90
N ARG A 91 6.76 -6.75 -5.13
CA ARG A 91 7.80 -6.38 -4.14
C ARG A 91 7.21 -5.68 -2.92
N LEU A 92 6.17 -4.88 -3.11
CA LEU A 92 5.45 -4.24 -2.02
C LEU A 92 4.68 -5.28 -1.19
N THR A 93 3.94 -6.15 -1.86
CA THR A 93 3.12 -7.18 -1.20
C THR A 93 3.96 -8.24 -0.51
N GLU A 94 5.08 -8.69 -1.10
CA GLU A 94 6.04 -9.59 -0.47
C GLU A 94 6.64 -9.02 0.82
N ALA A 95 6.81 -7.69 0.88
CA ALA A 95 7.29 -6.98 2.06
C ALA A 95 6.18 -6.66 3.09
N GLY A 96 4.93 -7.04 2.82
CA GLY A 96 3.78 -6.73 3.68
C GLY A 96 3.37 -5.25 3.63
N VAL A 97 3.83 -4.50 2.62
CA VAL A 97 3.47 -3.09 2.44
C VAL A 97 2.12 -2.98 1.76
N THR A 98 1.19 -2.26 2.38
CA THR A 98 -0.17 -2.03 1.87
C THR A 98 -0.45 -0.57 1.55
N SER A 99 0.42 0.33 1.98
CA SER A 99 0.29 1.77 1.73
C SER A 99 1.65 2.38 1.42
N VAL A 100 1.72 3.22 0.39
CA VAL A 100 2.97 3.86 -0.04
C VAL A 100 2.78 5.34 -0.33
N VAL A 101 3.82 6.12 -0.05
CA VAL A 101 3.94 7.49 -0.54
C VAL A 101 5.10 7.57 -1.52
N GLY A 102 4.76 7.77 -2.78
CA GLY A 102 5.71 7.91 -3.87
C GLY A 102 6.33 9.30 -3.95
N LEU A 103 7.60 9.37 -4.32
CA LEU A 103 8.28 10.63 -4.57
C LEU A 103 9.34 10.47 -5.65
N LEU A 104 9.73 11.60 -6.26
CA LEU A 104 10.89 11.64 -7.13
C LEU A 104 12.16 11.68 -6.29
N GLY A 105 13.20 10.99 -6.77
CA GLY A 105 14.56 11.13 -6.26
C GLY A 105 15.25 12.36 -6.85
N THR A 106 16.57 12.28 -6.94
CA THR A 106 17.43 13.33 -7.50
C THR A 106 17.21 13.56 -8.99
N ASP A 107 16.78 12.52 -9.73
CA ASP A 107 16.45 12.64 -11.14
C ASP A 107 15.01 13.09 -11.36
N SER A 108 14.85 14.37 -11.60
CA SER A 108 13.58 14.97 -12.07
C SER A 108 13.65 15.46 -13.53
N ILE A 109 14.68 15.04 -14.26
CA ILE A 109 14.85 15.36 -15.68
C ILE A 109 14.32 14.22 -16.56
N SER A 110 14.75 13.00 -16.28
CA SER A 110 14.30 11.82 -17.03
C SER A 110 13.17 11.05 -16.34
N ARG A 111 12.80 11.46 -15.12
CA ARG A 111 11.62 11.02 -14.37
C ARG A 111 10.76 12.24 -14.04
N HIS A 112 9.45 12.11 -14.20
CA HIS A 112 8.53 13.25 -14.16
C HIS A 112 7.43 13.04 -13.13
N PRO A 113 6.90 14.11 -12.49
CA PRO A 113 5.77 14.01 -11.57
C PRO A 113 4.55 13.33 -12.19
N GLU A 114 4.30 13.56 -13.48
CA GLU A 114 3.18 12.94 -14.23
C GLU A 114 3.34 11.43 -14.31
N SER A 115 4.56 10.92 -14.52
CA SER A 115 4.84 9.48 -14.52
C SER A 115 4.65 8.87 -13.13
N LEU A 116 5.01 9.62 -12.08
CA LEU A 116 4.78 9.21 -10.70
C LEU A 116 3.29 9.16 -10.38
N LEU A 117 2.51 10.15 -10.81
CA LEU A 117 1.05 10.16 -10.66
C LEU A 117 0.41 8.96 -11.35
N ALA A 118 0.82 8.67 -12.60
CA ALA A 118 0.30 7.52 -13.33
C ALA A 118 0.59 6.20 -12.60
N LYS A 119 1.79 6.03 -12.06
CA LYS A 119 2.16 4.86 -11.28
C LYS A 119 1.36 4.75 -9.97
N THR A 120 1.16 5.86 -9.27
CA THR A 120 0.37 5.93 -8.04
C THR A 120 -1.08 5.50 -8.29
N ARG A 121 -1.68 6.00 -9.37
CA ARG A 121 -3.04 5.62 -9.77
C ARG A 121 -3.14 4.14 -10.15
N ALA A 122 -2.16 3.61 -10.89
CA ALA A 122 -2.11 2.19 -11.22
C ALA A 122 -2.06 1.31 -9.96
N LEU A 123 -1.23 1.66 -8.97
CA LEU A 123 -1.15 0.93 -7.70
C LEU A 123 -2.47 0.98 -6.92
N ASN A 124 -3.20 2.10 -6.94
CA ASN A 124 -4.52 2.20 -6.33
C ASN A 124 -5.53 1.27 -7.03
N GLU A 125 -5.51 1.18 -8.36
CA GLU A 125 -6.34 0.23 -9.13
C GLU A 125 -5.96 -1.23 -8.84
N GLU A 126 -4.69 -1.49 -8.58
CA GLU A 126 -4.15 -2.80 -8.21
C GLU A 126 -4.41 -3.18 -6.74
N GLY A 127 -4.95 -2.26 -5.91
CA GLY A 127 -5.38 -2.51 -4.53
C GLY A 127 -4.37 -2.11 -3.44
N ILE A 128 -3.29 -1.39 -3.77
CA ILE A 128 -2.40 -0.75 -2.81
C ILE A 128 -2.87 0.69 -2.59
N SER A 129 -2.94 1.14 -1.35
CA SER A 129 -3.19 2.56 -1.06
C SER A 129 -1.95 3.38 -1.39
N ALA A 130 -2.00 4.17 -2.44
CA ALA A 130 -0.83 4.90 -2.93
C ALA A 130 -1.12 6.39 -3.06
N TRP A 131 -0.19 7.20 -2.59
CA TRP A 131 -0.16 8.66 -2.73
C TRP A 131 1.17 9.09 -3.31
N MET A 132 1.28 10.34 -3.72
CA MET A 132 2.55 10.92 -4.14
C MET A 132 2.81 12.26 -3.47
N LEU A 133 4.08 12.57 -3.28
CA LEU A 133 4.51 13.94 -2.99
C LEU A 133 4.75 14.67 -4.31
N THR A 134 4.25 15.89 -4.39
CA THR A 134 4.62 16.78 -5.50
C THR A 134 6.01 17.34 -5.33
N GLY A 135 6.63 17.70 -6.42
CA GLY A 135 7.93 18.33 -6.42
C GLY A 135 9.09 17.37 -6.66
N ALA A 136 10.28 17.91 -6.55
CA ALA A 136 11.54 17.24 -6.72
C ALA A 136 12.67 18.05 -6.08
N TYR A 137 13.91 17.54 -6.15
CA TYR A 137 15.10 18.18 -5.59
C TYR A 137 15.46 19.54 -6.23
N HIS A 138 15.05 19.79 -7.47
CA HIS A 138 15.38 21.01 -8.18
C HIS A 138 14.68 22.25 -7.61
N VAL A 139 15.36 23.39 -7.68
CA VAL A 139 14.80 24.70 -7.34
C VAL A 139 14.82 25.58 -8.59
N PRO A 140 13.66 26.06 -9.06
CA PRO A 140 12.31 25.82 -8.56
C PRO A 140 11.89 24.34 -8.72
N SER A 141 11.06 23.87 -7.79
CA SER A 141 10.59 22.48 -7.78
C SER A 141 9.72 22.18 -9.01
N ARG A 142 9.92 21.03 -9.62
CA ARG A 142 9.08 20.57 -10.74
C ARG A 142 7.74 20.07 -10.21
N THR A 143 6.68 20.54 -10.82
CA THR A 143 5.30 20.24 -10.45
C THR A 143 4.49 19.91 -11.70
N ILE A 144 3.33 19.29 -11.54
CA ILE A 144 2.43 18.93 -12.65
C ILE A 144 1.77 20.17 -13.22
N THR A 145 1.28 21.05 -12.33
CA THR A 145 0.48 22.23 -12.72
C THR A 145 1.29 23.52 -12.83
N GLY A 146 2.60 23.47 -12.57
CA GLY A 146 3.45 24.66 -12.49
C GLY A 146 3.44 25.35 -11.13
N SER A 147 2.72 24.83 -10.13
CA SER A 147 2.63 25.37 -8.77
C SER A 147 2.44 24.23 -7.76
N VAL A 148 3.22 24.22 -6.68
CA VAL A 148 3.04 23.28 -5.57
C VAL A 148 1.65 23.42 -4.94
N GLU A 149 1.19 24.65 -4.73
CA GLU A 149 -0.15 24.91 -4.17
C GLU A 149 -1.26 24.32 -5.02
N LYS A 150 -1.15 24.46 -6.35
CA LYS A 150 -2.14 23.88 -7.27
C LYS A 150 -2.07 22.36 -7.30
N ASP A 151 -0.87 21.79 -7.30
CA ASP A 151 -0.71 20.32 -7.23
C ASP A 151 -1.40 19.78 -5.98
N VAL A 152 -1.10 20.34 -4.80
CA VAL A 152 -1.70 19.90 -3.53
C VAL A 152 -3.22 20.10 -3.50
N ALA A 153 -3.74 21.11 -4.20
CA ALA A 153 -5.17 21.43 -4.17
C ALA A 153 -6.02 20.62 -5.15
N ILE A 154 -5.44 20.13 -6.26
CA ILE A 154 -6.23 19.58 -7.38
C ILE A 154 -5.71 18.25 -7.94
N ILE A 155 -4.55 17.78 -7.50
CA ILE A 155 -4.06 16.45 -7.85
C ILE A 155 -4.32 15.52 -6.66
N ASP A 156 -5.18 14.52 -6.87
CA ASP A 156 -5.52 13.46 -5.90
C ASP A 156 -4.53 12.28 -6.05
#